data_52c0e7b87da6b72257d90766546f4130
#
_entry.id   52c0e7b87da6b72257d90766546f4130
#
_cell.length_a   1.000
_cell.length_b   1.000
_cell.length_c   1.000
_cell.angle_alpha   90.00
_cell.angle_beta   90.00
_cell.angle_gamma   90.00
#
_symmetry.space_group_name_H-M   'P 1'
#
loop_
_entity.id
_entity.type
_entity.pdbx_description
1 polymer ?
#
loop_
_entity_poly.entity_id
_entity_poly.type
_entity_poly.pdbx_seq_one_letter_code
_entity_poly.pdbx_strand_id
1 'polypeptide(L)'
;MAIDYDEFRRFMDVMITSNKGDHFNTLGLRVERVDQRGVGMSMGYAEGLIGDPETGVIHGGAITALLDTCSGFAAASALDDLGMTPTIDLRIDYMRPATVGRMVYADAEVYRVTESVIFTRGIAHHGDFERPIAA
;
A
#
# COMPACT_ATOMS: atom_id res chain seq x y z
N MET A 1 -17.97 2.76 -16.05
CA MET A 1 -17.81 1.36 -16.49
C MET A 1 -17.22 0.55 -15.34
N ALA A 2 -17.74 -0.63 -15.08
CA ALA A 2 -17.23 -1.46 -14.00
C ALA A 2 -15.81 -1.97 -14.34
N ILE A 3 -14.89 -1.86 -13.39
CA ILE A 3 -13.54 -2.37 -13.54
C ILE A 3 -13.54 -3.90 -13.42
N ASP A 4 -12.72 -4.56 -14.22
CA ASP A 4 -12.39 -5.97 -14.03
C ASP A 4 -11.27 -6.08 -13.01
N TYR A 5 -11.61 -6.52 -11.79
CA TYR A 5 -10.66 -6.62 -10.69
C TYR A 5 -9.56 -7.65 -10.95
N ASP A 6 -9.85 -8.72 -11.68
CA ASP A 6 -8.83 -9.71 -12.03
C ASP A 6 -7.83 -9.16 -13.03
N GLU A 7 -8.29 -8.40 -14.03
CA GLU A 7 -7.41 -7.70 -14.96
C GLU A 7 -6.57 -6.64 -14.24
N PHE A 8 -7.19 -5.87 -13.36
CA PHE A 8 -6.48 -4.85 -12.58
C PHE A 8 -5.44 -5.48 -11.65
N ARG A 9 -5.76 -6.59 -11.01
CA ARG A 9 -4.78 -7.32 -10.19
C ARG A 9 -3.59 -7.79 -11.02
N ARG A 10 -3.82 -8.34 -12.20
CA ARG A 10 -2.73 -8.73 -13.12
C ARG A 10 -1.86 -7.53 -13.49
N PHE A 11 -2.48 -6.39 -13.76
CA PHE A 11 -1.78 -5.15 -14.03
C PHE A 11 -0.85 -4.75 -12.87
N MET A 12 -1.36 -4.76 -11.64
CA MET A 12 -0.57 -4.44 -10.46
C MET A 12 0.58 -5.45 -10.24
N ASP A 13 0.29 -6.74 -10.39
CA ASP A 13 1.31 -7.79 -10.24
C ASP A 13 2.43 -7.60 -11.25
N VAL A 14 2.13 -7.27 -12.49
CA VAL A 14 3.13 -6.98 -13.52
C VAL A 14 3.95 -5.75 -13.14
N MET A 15 3.32 -4.69 -12.67
CA MET A 15 4.04 -3.49 -12.24
C MET A 15 5.01 -3.75 -11.08
N ILE A 16 4.59 -4.58 -10.13
CA ILE A 16 5.40 -4.91 -8.96
C ILE A 16 6.55 -5.85 -9.32
N THR A 17 6.33 -6.81 -10.21
CA THR A 17 7.28 -7.91 -10.44
C THR A 17 8.15 -7.73 -11.68
N SER A 18 7.80 -6.85 -12.62
CA SER A 18 8.45 -6.75 -13.93
C SER A 18 9.84 -6.12 -13.91
N ASN A 19 10.11 -5.24 -12.96
CA ASN A 19 11.38 -4.51 -12.86
C ASN A 19 12.20 -5.00 -11.67
N LYS A 20 13.24 -5.76 -11.95
CA LYS A 20 14.17 -6.24 -10.92
C LYS A 20 14.97 -5.06 -10.36
N GLY A 21 14.98 -4.93 -9.03
CA GLY A 21 15.74 -3.89 -8.35
C GLY A 21 15.03 -2.54 -8.26
N ASP A 22 13.76 -2.47 -8.62
CA ASP A 22 12.97 -1.27 -8.44
C ASP A 22 12.50 -1.12 -6.98
N HIS A 23 11.83 -0.01 -6.72
CA HIS A 23 11.33 0.36 -5.40
C HIS A 23 10.41 -0.70 -4.78
N PHE A 24 9.47 -1.24 -5.56
CA PHE A 24 8.51 -2.24 -5.08
C PHE A 24 9.21 -3.54 -4.65
N ASN A 25 10.16 -4.00 -5.44
CA ASN A 25 10.91 -5.22 -5.13
C ASN A 25 11.87 -5.00 -3.95
N THR A 26 12.48 -3.83 -3.85
CA THR A 26 13.35 -3.48 -2.72
C THR A 26 12.58 -3.52 -1.39
N LEU A 27 11.34 -3.03 -1.38
CA LEU A 27 10.47 -3.07 -0.20
C LEU A 27 9.79 -4.43 0.00
N GLY A 28 9.80 -5.30 -1.01
CA GLY A 28 9.14 -6.59 -0.93
C GLY A 28 7.61 -6.50 -0.92
N LEU A 29 7.05 -5.51 -1.61
CA LEU A 29 5.60 -5.30 -1.66
C LEU A 29 4.90 -6.41 -2.43
N ARG A 30 3.73 -6.83 -1.95
CA ARG A 30 2.87 -7.81 -2.61
C ARG A 30 1.43 -7.36 -2.57
N VAL A 31 0.66 -7.71 -3.61
CA VAL A 31 -0.78 -7.50 -3.65
C VAL A 31 -1.46 -8.69 -2.98
N GLU A 32 -2.30 -8.42 -1.99
CA GLU A 32 -3.06 -9.45 -1.28
C GLU A 32 -4.51 -9.51 -1.73
N ARG A 33 -5.12 -8.37 -2.02
CA ARG A 33 -6.55 -8.27 -2.31
C ARG A 33 -6.85 -7.10 -3.25
N VAL A 34 -7.75 -7.34 -4.19
CA VAL A 34 -8.37 -6.28 -5.02
C VAL A 34 -9.85 -6.62 -5.18
N ASP A 35 -10.70 -5.75 -4.71
CA ASP A 35 -12.16 -5.89 -4.87
C ASP A 35 -12.83 -4.50 -4.79
N GLN A 36 -14.17 -4.49 -4.75
CA GLN A 36 -14.93 -3.26 -4.67
C GLN A 36 -14.70 -2.47 -3.36
N ARG A 37 -14.12 -3.09 -2.34
CA ARG A 37 -13.77 -2.42 -1.07
C ARG A 37 -12.43 -1.69 -1.16
N GLY A 38 -11.60 -2.01 -2.14
CA GLY A 38 -10.30 -1.39 -2.35
C GLY A 38 -9.18 -2.38 -2.59
N VAL A 39 -7.98 -2.02 -2.14
CA VAL A 39 -6.76 -2.78 -2.34
C VAL A 39 -6.13 -3.11 -0.99
N GLY A 40 -5.70 -4.36 -0.85
CA GLY A 40 -4.88 -4.81 0.26
C GLY A 40 -3.49 -5.22 -0.23
N MET A 41 -2.46 -4.81 0.48
CA MET A 41 -1.07 -5.14 0.18
C MET A 41 -0.33 -5.60 1.42
N SER A 42 0.83 -6.20 1.23
CA SER A 42 1.72 -6.62 2.32
C SER A 42 3.17 -6.24 2.06
N MET A 43 3.91 -6.12 3.15
CA MET A 43 5.35 -5.89 3.17
C MET A 43 5.96 -6.77 4.24
N GLY A 44 6.80 -7.74 3.84
CA GLY A 44 7.47 -8.63 4.76
C GLY A 44 8.53 -7.91 5.58
N TYR A 45 8.76 -8.38 6.80
CA TYR A 45 9.87 -7.91 7.61
C TYR A 45 11.21 -8.27 6.93
N ALA A 46 12.11 -7.31 6.85
CA ALA A 46 13.44 -7.50 6.29
C ALA A 46 14.45 -6.58 6.97
N GLU A 47 15.69 -7.04 7.11
CA GLU A 47 16.77 -6.26 7.73
C GLU A 47 17.01 -4.94 7.03
N GLY A 48 16.90 -4.89 5.70
CA GLY A 48 17.06 -3.66 4.92
C GLY A 48 16.01 -2.60 5.15
N LEU A 49 14.92 -2.94 5.85
CA LEU A 49 13.85 -2.00 6.19
C LEU A 49 13.94 -1.46 7.63
N ILE A 50 14.89 -1.94 8.41
CA ILE A 50 15.05 -1.54 9.81
C ILE A 50 15.46 -0.07 9.89
N GLY A 51 14.74 0.70 10.69
CA GLY A 51 15.07 2.09 10.97
C GLY A 51 15.87 2.27 12.25
N ASP A 52 15.63 1.40 13.24
CA ASP A 52 16.34 1.42 14.52
C ASP A 52 17.13 0.11 14.68
N PRO A 53 18.46 0.14 14.51
CA PRO A 53 19.28 -1.07 14.60
C PRO A 53 19.33 -1.68 16.01
N GLU A 54 19.02 -0.92 17.05
CA GLU A 54 19.00 -1.44 18.42
C GLU A 54 17.77 -2.30 18.69
N THR A 55 16.61 -1.87 18.22
CA THR A 55 15.34 -2.57 18.45
C THR A 55 14.91 -3.47 17.30
N GLY A 56 15.42 -3.24 16.09
CA GLY A 56 15.00 -3.95 14.89
C GLY A 56 13.66 -3.46 14.32
N VAL A 57 13.14 -2.33 14.80
CA VAL A 57 11.87 -1.76 14.33
C VAL A 57 12.04 -1.22 12.91
N ILE A 58 11.08 -1.50 12.04
CA ILE A 58 11.03 -1.03 10.65
C ILE A 58 10.95 0.50 10.62
N HIS A 59 11.70 1.11 9.71
CA HIS A 59 11.66 2.54 9.46
C HIS A 59 10.25 2.97 9.04
N GLY A 60 9.75 4.06 9.64
CA GLY A 60 8.43 4.60 9.31
C GLY A 60 8.27 4.94 7.83
N GLY A 61 9.35 5.34 7.16
CA GLY A 61 9.35 5.58 5.71
C GLY A 61 8.98 4.37 4.88
N ALA A 62 9.31 3.15 5.31
CA ALA A 62 8.90 1.92 4.63
C ALA A 62 7.37 1.73 4.73
N ILE A 63 6.79 2.02 5.89
CA ILE A 63 5.33 1.98 6.08
C ILE A 63 4.64 3.06 5.26
N THR A 64 5.22 4.25 5.18
CA THR A 64 4.75 5.33 4.32
C THR A 64 4.72 4.88 2.85
N ALA A 65 5.79 4.25 2.36
CA ALA A 65 5.86 3.77 0.98
C ALA A 65 4.81 2.68 0.72
N LEU A 66 4.59 1.76 1.66
CA LEU A 66 3.53 0.75 1.56
C LEU A 66 2.15 1.40 1.46
N LEU A 67 1.84 2.35 2.34
CA LEU A 67 0.55 3.05 2.35
C LEU A 67 0.35 3.90 1.10
N ASP A 68 1.38 4.59 0.64
CA ASP A 68 1.33 5.40 -0.58
C ASP A 68 1.05 4.52 -1.80
N THR A 69 1.75 3.41 -1.91
CA THR A 69 1.58 2.45 -3.02
C THR A 69 0.18 1.82 -2.99
N CYS A 70 -0.26 1.36 -1.83
CA CYS A 70 -1.58 0.75 -1.66
C CYS A 70 -2.70 1.74 -1.99
N SER A 71 -2.59 2.96 -1.51
CA SER A 71 -3.55 4.04 -1.79
C SER A 71 -3.53 4.45 -3.25
N GLY A 72 -2.35 4.49 -3.88
CA GLY A 72 -2.21 4.75 -5.31
C GLY A 72 -2.91 3.70 -6.16
N PHE A 73 -2.75 2.43 -5.84
CA PHE A 73 -3.47 1.36 -6.54
C PHE A 73 -4.97 1.40 -6.28
N ALA A 74 -5.39 1.72 -5.05
CA ALA A 74 -6.82 1.91 -4.77
C ALA A 74 -7.40 3.05 -5.61
N ALA A 75 -6.70 4.17 -5.72
CA ALA A 75 -7.10 5.29 -6.58
C ALA A 75 -7.14 4.87 -8.06
N ALA A 76 -6.11 4.16 -8.53
CA ALA A 76 -6.05 3.69 -9.92
C ALA A 76 -7.20 2.76 -10.27
N SER A 77 -7.69 1.97 -9.31
CA SER A 77 -8.85 1.09 -9.52
C SER A 77 -10.15 1.85 -9.79
N ALA A 78 -10.21 3.12 -9.48
CA ALA A 78 -11.36 3.99 -9.75
C ALA A 78 -11.29 4.69 -11.11
N LEU A 79 -10.22 4.50 -11.87
CA LEU A 79 -10.09 5.03 -13.23
C LEU A 79 -10.91 4.18 -14.22
N ASP A 80 -11.38 4.81 -15.30
CA ASP A 80 -12.07 4.09 -16.37
C ASP A 80 -11.12 3.16 -17.15
N ASP A 81 -9.87 3.57 -17.30
CA ASP A 81 -8.83 2.81 -18.00
C ASP A 81 -7.67 2.52 -17.06
N LEU A 82 -6.92 1.45 -17.34
CA LEU A 82 -5.70 1.13 -16.59
C LEU A 82 -4.70 2.27 -16.69
N GLY A 83 -4.21 2.73 -15.55
CA GLY A 83 -3.28 3.85 -15.48
C GLY A 83 -2.74 4.10 -14.09
N MET A 84 -1.96 5.14 -13.97
CA MET A 84 -1.31 5.56 -12.74
C MET A 84 -1.96 6.82 -12.17
N THR A 85 -1.97 6.90 -10.85
CA THR A 85 -2.48 8.06 -10.11
C THR A 85 -1.35 8.63 -9.25
N PRO A 86 -0.60 9.62 -9.76
CA PRO A 86 0.46 10.25 -8.96
C PRO A 86 -0.12 10.90 -7.70
N THR A 87 0.56 10.74 -6.59
CA THR A 87 0.15 11.32 -5.31
C THR A 87 0.35 12.83 -5.32
N ILE A 88 -0.70 13.57 -5.01
CA ILE A 88 -0.64 15.03 -4.86
C ILE A 88 -0.32 15.38 -3.41
N ASP A 89 -0.97 14.70 -2.47
CA ASP A 89 -0.81 14.92 -1.04
C ASP A 89 -1.01 13.62 -0.29
N LEU A 90 -0.22 13.42 0.76
CA LEU A 90 -0.27 12.23 1.60
C LEU A 90 -0.04 12.65 3.05
N ARG A 91 -1.00 12.34 3.90
CA ARG A 91 -0.86 12.51 5.34
C ARG A 91 -0.88 11.14 6.01
N ILE A 92 0.07 10.91 6.91
CA ILE A 92 0.12 9.67 7.69
C ILE A 92 0.24 10.03 9.17
N ASP A 93 -0.63 9.44 9.97
CA ASP A 93 -0.57 9.49 11.42
C ASP A 93 -0.01 8.14 11.91
N TYR A 94 1.18 8.16 12.51
CA TYR A 94 1.79 6.97 13.11
C TYR A 94 1.27 6.81 14.53
N MET A 95 0.69 5.65 14.82
CA MET A 95 0.03 5.39 16.10
C MET A 95 0.89 4.58 17.04
N ARG A 96 1.74 3.70 16.49
CA ARG A 96 2.67 2.87 17.26
C ARG A 96 3.72 2.25 16.34
N PRO A 97 4.86 1.79 16.91
CA PRO A 97 5.87 1.07 16.13
C PRO A 97 5.32 -0.24 15.57
N ALA A 98 5.80 -0.63 14.39
CA ALA A 98 5.55 -1.97 13.88
C ALA A 98 6.28 -3.01 14.75
N THR A 99 5.64 -4.16 14.93
CA THR A 99 6.24 -5.27 15.71
C THR A 99 7.37 -5.92 14.91
N VAL A 100 8.52 -6.08 15.54
CA VAL A 100 9.69 -6.72 14.94
C VAL A 100 9.35 -8.14 14.47
N GLY A 101 9.80 -8.48 13.26
CA GLY A 101 9.64 -9.80 12.67
C GLY A 101 8.27 -10.08 12.07
N ARG A 102 7.31 -9.19 12.20
CA ARG A 102 5.95 -9.39 11.70
C ARG A 102 5.72 -8.68 10.36
N MET A 103 4.94 -9.32 9.51
CA MET A 103 4.49 -8.73 8.25
C MET A 103 3.59 -7.52 8.51
N VAL A 104 3.78 -6.48 7.73
CA VAL A 104 2.91 -5.29 7.75
C VAL A 104 1.95 -5.38 6.56
N TYR A 105 0.67 -5.22 6.84
CA TYR A 105 -0.38 -5.14 5.83
C TYR A 105 -0.87 -3.71 5.70
N ALA A 106 -1.32 -3.36 4.51
CA ALA A 106 -2.03 -2.11 4.26
C ALA A 106 -3.34 -2.42 3.54
N ASP A 107 -4.38 -1.71 3.92
CA ASP A 107 -5.66 -1.73 3.22
C ASP A 107 -6.07 -0.30 2.93
N ALA A 108 -6.42 -0.02 1.68
CA ALA A 108 -6.81 1.31 1.23
C ALA A 108 -8.10 1.25 0.42
N GLU A 109 -8.91 2.27 0.57
CA GLU A 109 -10.16 2.44 -0.16
C GLU A 109 -10.30 3.85 -0.72
N VAL A 110 -11.06 3.97 -1.79
CA VAL A 110 -11.47 5.26 -2.34
C VAL A 110 -12.73 5.70 -1.60
N TYR A 111 -12.75 6.93 -1.11
CA TYR A 111 -13.95 7.48 -0.46
C TYR A 111 -14.56 8.67 -1.20
N ARG A 112 -13.85 9.24 -2.17
CA ARG A 112 -14.38 10.32 -3.00
C ARG A 112 -13.65 10.39 -4.34
N VAL A 113 -14.41 10.54 -5.41
CA VAL A 113 -13.87 10.76 -6.77
C VAL A 113 -14.43 12.09 -7.27
N THR A 114 -13.55 12.95 -7.75
CA THR A 114 -13.89 14.17 -8.44
C THR A 114 -13.39 14.11 -9.88
N GLU A 115 -13.64 15.15 -10.67
CA GLU A 115 -13.19 15.20 -12.07
C GLU A 115 -11.67 15.06 -12.20
N SER A 116 -10.91 15.63 -11.27
CA SER A 116 -9.44 15.70 -11.36
C SER A 116 -8.69 15.06 -10.20
N VAL A 117 -9.37 14.68 -9.13
CA VAL A 117 -8.71 14.14 -7.93
C VAL A 117 -9.51 12.96 -7.37
N ILE A 118 -8.78 11.93 -6.97
CA ILE A 118 -9.32 10.76 -6.25
C ILE A 118 -8.80 10.80 -4.82
N PHE A 119 -9.70 10.70 -3.86
CA PHE A 119 -9.39 10.71 -2.43
C PHE A 119 -9.45 9.31 -1.88
N THR A 120 -8.39 8.90 -1.19
CA THR A 120 -8.27 7.59 -0.58
C THR A 120 -7.98 7.71 0.91
N ARG A 121 -8.26 6.64 1.62
CA ARG A 121 -7.82 6.45 3.00
C ARG A 121 -7.39 5.02 3.21
N GLY A 122 -6.44 4.81 4.11
CA GLY A 122 -5.91 3.49 4.35
C GLY A 122 -5.39 3.32 5.77
N ILE A 123 -5.13 2.08 6.14
CA ILE A 123 -4.50 1.73 7.41
C ILE A 123 -3.38 0.73 7.19
N ALA A 124 -2.35 0.80 8.02
CA ALA A 124 -1.33 -0.23 8.14
C ALA A 124 -1.56 -1.00 9.45
N HIS A 125 -1.42 -2.32 9.41
CA HIS A 125 -1.73 -3.20 10.53
C HIS A 125 -0.95 -4.52 10.45
N HIS A 126 -1.02 -5.32 11.48
CA HIS A 126 -0.44 -6.68 11.53
C HIS A 126 -1.48 -7.79 11.34
N GLY A 127 -2.67 -7.48 10.85
CA GLY A 127 -3.79 -8.39 10.70
C GLY A 127 -5.01 -8.03 11.54
N ASP A 128 -4.90 -7.03 12.41
CA ASP A 128 -5.99 -6.54 13.25
C ASP A 128 -6.30 -5.08 12.89
N PHE A 129 -7.42 -4.85 12.21
CA PHE A 129 -7.86 -3.52 11.77
C PHE A 129 -8.18 -2.59 12.95
N GLU A 130 -8.51 -3.13 14.12
CA GLU A 130 -8.82 -2.32 15.29
C GLU A 130 -7.55 -1.83 16.01
N ARG A 131 -6.39 -2.35 15.63
CA ARG A 131 -5.10 -1.95 16.19
C ARG A 131 -4.13 -1.50 15.10
N PRO A 132 -4.44 -0.40 14.39
CA PRO A 132 -3.58 0.07 13.31
C PRO A 132 -2.23 0.56 13.84
N ILE A 133 -1.21 0.38 12.99
CA ILE A 133 0.13 0.93 13.20
C ILE A 133 0.15 2.39 12.75
N ALA A 134 -0.50 2.66 11.62
CA ALA A 134 -0.58 3.98 11.00
C ALA A 134 -1.85 4.08 10.15
N ALA A 135 -2.25 5.30 9.90
CA ALA A 135 -3.38 5.56 9.01
C ALA A 135 -3.17 6.86 8.23
#